data_99ef4f13a1bc611b9e126240d10024a4
#
_entry.id   99ef4f13a1bc611b9e126240d10024a4
#
_cell.length_a   1.000
_cell.length_b   1.000
_cell.length_c   1.000
_cell.angle_alpha   90.00
_cell.angle_beta   90.00
_cell.angle_gamma   90.00
#
_symmetry.space_group_name_H-M   'P 1'
#
loop_
_entity.id
_entity.type
_entity.pdbx_description
1 polymer ?
#
loop_
_entity_poly.entity_id
_entity_poly.type
_entity_poly.pdbx_seq_one_letter_code
_entity_poly.pdbx_strand_id
1 'polypeptide(L)'
;MSHDAHDRTDEVRLAELVMPNRTNHQGSLFGGHALGLMDHAGWVAATRCARRTMVTVASDRVEFKVPVRAGQLVELVARVTKVGRTSVTVGVDMYAEEVATGERQLATSGSFVFVAIDDEGRPTPIEAP
;
A
#
# COMPACT_ATOMS: atom_id res chain seq x y z
N MET A 1 -13.05 -22.06 6.09
CA MET A 1 -12.55 -22.02 4.74
C MET A 1 -11.29 -21.22 4.66
N SER A 2 -10.21 -21.91 4.58
CA SER A 2 -8.93 -21.21 4.55
C SER A 2 -8.79 -20.35 3.29
N HIS A 3 -9.31 -20.82 2.17
CA HIS A 3 -9.19 -20.03 0.95
C HIS A 3 -10.00 -18.73 1.02
N ASP A 4 -11.10 -18.71 1.79
CA ASP A 4 -11.83 -17.48 1.98
C ASP A 4 -11.01 -16.47 2.77
N ALA A 5 -10.31 -16.94 3.80
CA ALA A 5 -9.44 -16.06 4.54
C ALA A 5 -8.31 -15.56 3.65
N HIS A 6 -7.77 -16.46 2.82
CA HIS A 6 -6.72 -16.09 1.89
C HIS A 6 -7.22 -15.01 0.92
N ASP A 7 -8.40 -15.20 0.37
CA ASP A 7 -8.97 -14.22 -0.56
C ASP A 7 -9.13 -12.87 0.08
N ARG A 8 -9.56 -12.84 1.36
CA ARG A 8 -9.73 -11.57 2.06
C ARG A 8 -8.42 -10.83 2.26
N THR A 9 -7.30 -11.56 2.31
CA THR A 9 -6.00 -10.94 2.51
C THR A 9 -5.30 -10.59 1.22
N ASP A 10 -5.83 -11.00 0.07
CA ASP A 10 -5.18 -10.77 -1.21
C ASP A 10 -5.24 -9.32 -1.64
N GLU A 11 -6.27 -8.61 -1.24
CA GLU A 11 -6.45 -7.25 -1.73
C GLU A 11 -6.99 -6.37 -0.64
N VAL A 12 -6.40 -5.18 -0.53
CA VAL A 12 -6.84 -4.14 0.39
C VAL A 12 -7.08 -2.88 -0.42
N ARG A 13 -8.20 -2.22 -0.18
CA ARG A 13 -8.52 -0.96 -0.84
C ARG A 13 -8.73 0.10 0.23
N LEU A 14 -8.02 1.21 0.09
CA LEU A 14 -8.16 2.35 0.96
C LEU A 14 -8.36 3.58 0.09
N ALA A 15 -9.20 4.49 0.53
CA ALA A 15 -9.46 5.70 -0.23
C ALA A 15 -9.36 6.92 0.68
N GLU A 16 -8.92 8.04 0.11
CA GLU A 16 -8.72 9.25 0.87
C GLU A 16 -8.89 10.45 -0.04
N LEU A 17 -9.46 11.53 0.52
CA LEU A 17 -9.54 12.79 -0.20
C LEU A 17 -8.20 13.52 -0.09
N VAL A 18 -7.72 14.04 -1.21
CA VAL A 18 -6.46 14.79 -1.21
C VAL A 18 -6.74 16.22 -0.74
N MET A 19 -6.26 16.53 0.45
CA MET A 19 -6.46 17.86 1.04
C MET A 19 -5.34 18.80 0.60
N PRO A 20 -5.61 20.11 0.52
CA PRO A 20 -4.58 21.05 0.08
C PRO A 20 -3.29 21.02 0.87
N ASN A 21 -3.35 20.72 2.17
CA ASN A 21 -2.15 20.69 3.01
C ASN A 21 -1.28 19.46 2.74
N ARG A 22 -1.69 18.57 1.85
CA ARG A 22 -0.89 17.43 1.43
C ARG A 22 -0.25 17.65 0.07
N THR A 23 -0.42 18.84 -0.50
CA THR A 23 0.07 19.14 -1.85
C THR A 23 1.26 20.09 -1.79
N ASN A 24 2.02 20.08 -2.89
CA ASN A 24 3.17 20.96 -3.05
C ASN A 24 2.71 22.32 -3.61
N HIS A 25 3.67 23.18 -3.96
CA HIS A 25 3.37 24.53 -4.46
C HIS A 25 2.66 24.51 -5.82
N GLN A 26 2.60 23.38 -6.49
CA GLN A 26 1.89 23.24 -7.77
C GLN A 26 0.52 22.61 -7.59
N GLY A 27 0.08 22.39 -6.35
CA GLY A 27 -1.22 21.78 -6.08
C GLY A 27 -1.28 20.29 -6.31
N SER A 28 -0.13 19.63 -6.38
CA SER A 28 -0.05 18.18 -6.57
C SER A 28 0.37 17.50 -5.28
N LEU A 29 -0.15 16.30 -5.06
CA LEU A 29 0.17 15.50 -3.89
C LEU A 29 1.69 15.32 -3.78
N PHE A 30 2.24 15.59 -2.60
CA PHE A 30 3.66 15.35 -2.35
C PHE A 30 3.98 13.89 -2.55
N GLY A 31 5.12 13.62 -3.23
CA GLY A 31 5.57 12.25 -3.44
C GLY A 31 5.77 11.50 -2.14
N GLY A 32 6.31 12.16 -1.12
CA GLY A 32 6.50 11.53 0.18
C GLY A 32 5.19 11.14 0.83
N HIS A 33 4.16 11.97 0.68
CA HIS A 33 2.85 11.63 1.23
C HIS A 33 2.23 10.46 0.46
N ALA A 34 2.40 10.48 -0.87
CA ALA A 34 1.92 9.37 -1.70
C ALA A 34 2.58 8.05 -1.29
N LEU A 35 3.90 8.08 -1.09
CA LEU A 35 4.62 6.89 -0.63
C LEU A 35 4.13 6.41 0.73
N GLY A 36 3.85 7.36 1.63
CA GLY A 36 3.32 7.01 2.95
C GLY A 36 1.97 6.32 2.86
N LEU A 37 1.09 6.80 1.98
CA LEU A 37 -0.21 6.16 1.77
C LEU A 37 -0.05 4.76 1.21
N MET A 38 0.85 4.60 0.23
CA MET A 38 1.09 3.30 -0.37
C MET A 38 1.68 2.33 0.63
N ASP A 39 2.63 2.80 1.44
CA ASP A 39 3.24 2.00 2.49
C ASP A 39 2.17 1.54 3.48
N HIS A 40 1.28 2.45 3.86
CA HIS A 40 0.21 2.11 4.79
C HIS A 40 -0.72 1.03 4.22
N ALA A 41 -1.14 1.18 2.98
CA ALA A 41 -2.00 0.18 2.35
C ALA A 41 -1.30 -1.16 2.24
N GLY A 42 -0.02 -1.14 1.86
CA GLY A 42 0.78 -2.36 1.77
C GLY A 42 0.95 -3.02 3.13
N TRP A 43 1.17 -2.21 4.16
CA TRP A 43 1.31 -2.72 5.52
C TRP A 43 0.03 -3.42 5.99
N VAL A 44 -1.13 -2.85 5.67
CA VAL A 44 -2.41 -3.49 6.03
C VAL A 44 -2.53 -4.84 5.35
N ALA A 45 -2.21 -4.90 4.05
CA ALA A 45 -2.28 -6.15 3.31
C ALA A 45 -1.31 -7.19 3.87
N ALA A 46 -0.08 -6.77 4.15
CA ALA A 46 0.94 -7.68 4.70
C ALA A 46 0.52 -8.19 6.08
N THR A 47 0.00 -7.29 6.92
CA THR A 47 -0.42 -7.64 8.26
C THR A 47 -1.57 -8.63 8.24
N ARG A 48 -2.57 -8.40 7.37
CA ARG A 48 -3.70 -9.32 7.27
C ARG A 48 -3.25 -10.69 6.76
N CYS A 49 -2.28 -10.70 5.87
CA CYS A 49 -1.76 -11.93 5.30
C CYS A 49 -0.97 -12.74 6.37
N ALA A 50 -0.07 -12.08 7.05
CA ALA A 50 0.86 -12.76 7.96
C ALA A 50 0.38 -12.87 9.39
N ARG A 51 -0.45 -11.92 9.83
CA ARG A 51 -0.93 -11.83 11.21
C ARG A 51 0.24 -11.82 12.21
N ARG A 52 1.26 -11.06 11.85
CA ARG A 52 2.46 -10.82 12.65
C ARG A 52 2.70 -9.32 12.69
N THR A 53 3.62 -8.89 13.55
CA THR A 53 4.11 -7.51 13.51
C THR A 53 4.97 -7.36 12.27
N MET A 54 4.56 -6.46 11.38
CA MET A 54 5.25 -6.27 10.11
C MET A 54 5.94 -4.93 10.08
N VAL A 55 7.13 -4.90 9.49
CA VAL A 55 7.85 -3.63 9.27
C VAL A 55 8.25 -3.54 7.81
N THR A 56 8.24 -2.34 7.29
CA THR A 56 8.66 -2.08 5.91
C THR A 56 10.18 -2.10 5.85
N VAL A 57 10.73 -2.89 4.94
CA VAL A 57 12.19 -2.97 4.80
C VAL A 57 12.66 -2.46 3.44
N ALA A 58 11.79 -2.41 2.44
CA ALA A 58 12.22 -1.95 1.13
C ALA A 58 11.03 -1.55 0.29
N SER A 59 11.26 -0.62 -0.63
CA SER A 59 10.32 -0.32 -1.69
C SER A 59 11.10 -0.42 -3.01
N ASP A 60 10.40 -0.78 -4.07
CA ASP A 60 11.03 -1.02 -5.35
C ASP A 60 10.10 -0.59 -6.47
N ARG A 61 10.68 -0.07 -7.55
CA ARG A 61 9.95 0.24 -8.76
C ARG A 61 8.78 1.18 -8.54
N VAL A 62 8.96 2.15 -7.65
CA VAL A 62 7.92 3.16 -7.46
C VAL A 62 7.97 4.12 -8.62
N GLU A 63 6.86 4.20 -9.35
CA GLU A 63 6.76 5.05 -10.54
C GLU A 63 5.62 6.03 -10.36
N PHE A 64 5.94 7.30 -10.46
CA PHE A 64 4.95 8.38 -10.43
C PHE A 64 4.57 8.71 -11.86
N LYS A 65 3.37 8.33 -12.26
CA LYS A 65 2.94 8.41 -13.66
C LYS A 65 2.21 9.70 -13.98
N VAL A 66 1.32 10.12 -13.11
CA VAL A 66 0.58 11.38 -13.28
C VAL A 66 0.44 12.06 -11.93
N PRO A 67 0.38 13.39 -11.91
CA PRO A 67 0.18 14.10 -10.64
C PRO A 67 -1.24 13.91 -10.13
N VAL A 68 -1.39 13.88 -8.80
CA VAL A 68 -2.68 13.84 -8.15
C VAL A 68 -2.91 15.22 -7.54
N ARG A 69 -4.09 15.77 -7.72
CA ARG A 69 -4.37 17.14 -7.31
C ARG A 69 -5.28 17.22 -6.11
N ALA A 70 -5.18 18.32 -5.38
CA ALA A 70 -6.10 18.59 -4.28
C ALA A 70 -7.53 18.53 -4.80
N GLY A 71 -8.40 17.92 -4.01
CA GLY A 71 -9.80 17.76 -4.38
C GLY A 71 -10.12 16.47 -5.10
N GLN A 72 -9.10 15.74 -5.52
CA GLN A 72 -9.31 14.39 -6.06
C GLN A 72 -9.31 13.38 -4.93
N LEU A 73 -9.89 12.22 -5.19
CA LEU A 73 -9.72 11.07 -4.31
C LEU A 73 -8.51 10.27 -4.78
N VAL A 74 -7.82 9.66 -3.84
CA VAL A 74 -6.89 8.59 -4.19
C VAL A 74 -7.45 7.29 -3.67
N GLU A 75 -7.32 6.24 -4.48
CA GLU A 75 -7.63 4.90 -4.02
C GLU A 75 -6.37 4.05 -4.13
N LEU A 76 -5.98 3.46 -3.01
CA LEU A 76 -4.84 2.58 -2.92
C LEU A 76 -5.36 1.15 -3.02
N VAL A 77 -4.79 0.38 -3.94
CA VAL A 77 -5.12 -1.03 -4.09
C VAL A 77 -3.84 -1.81 -3.84
N ALA A 78 -3.83 -2.57 -2.76
CA ALA A 78 -2.65 -3.33 -2.35
C ALA A 78 -2.94 -4.82 -2.47
N ARG A 79 -2.01 -5.55 -3.09
CA ARG A 79 -2.14 -6.99 -3.27
C ARG A 79 -0.86 -7.68 -2.90
N VAL A 80 -0.99 -8.76 -2.13
CA VAL A 80 0.16 -9.60 -1.81
C VAL A 80 0.57 -10.33 -3.09
N THR A 81 1.84 -10.17 -3.47
CA THR A 81 2.36 -10.81 -4.67
C THR A 81 3.31 -11.97 -4.36
N LYS A 82 3.87 -12.00 -3.14
CA LYS A 82 4.80 -13.06 -2.79
C LYS A 82 4.88 -13.18 -1.27
N VAL A 83 4.93 -14.40 -0.79
CA VAL A 83 5.13 -14.67 0.64
C VAL A 83 6.39 -15.51 0.76
N GLY A 84 7.39 -14.98 1.48
CA GLY A 84 8.61 -15.70 1.80
C GLY A 84 8.52 -16.29 3.20
N ARG A 85 9.66 -16.78 3.70
CA ARG A 85 9.69 -17.37 5.04
C ARG A 85 9.40 -16.33 6.12
N THR A 86 9.99 -15.15 6.01
CA THR A 86 9.81 -14.06 6.98
C THR A 86 9.26 -12.79 6.34
N SER A 87 8.99 -12.79 5.04
CA SER A 87 8.67 -11.57 4.32
C SER A 87 7.39 -11.70 3.50
N VAL A 88 6.75 -10.57 3.26
CA VAL A 88 5.59 -10.46 2.37
C VAL A 88 5.89 -9.31 1.42
N THR A 89 5.74 -9.56 0.13
CA THR A 89 5.86 -8.54 -0.90
C THR A 89 4.47 -8.13 -1.35
N VAL A 90 4.23 -6.82 -1.40
CA VAL A 90 2.92 -6.28 -1.74
C VAL A 90 3.07 -5.29 -2.88
N GLY A 91 2.31 -5.51 -3.94
CA GLY A 91 2.20 -4.52 -5.00
C GLY A 91 1.11 -3.54 -4.64
N VAL A 92 1.37 -2.25 -4.84
CA VAL A 92 0.42 -1.21 -4.48
C VAL A 92 0.25 -0.27 -5.68
N ASP A 93 -1.00 -0.08 -6.08
CA ASP A 93 -1.38 0.88 -7.10
C ASP A 93 -2.16 2.00 -6.45
N MET A 94 -1.89 3.23 -6.88
CA MET A 94 -2.63 4.39 -6.42
C MET A 94 -3.31 5.04 -7.61
N TYR A 95 -4.63 5.17 -7.53
CA TYR A 95 -5.45 5.77 -8.58
C TYR A 95 -5.90 7.15 -8.15
N ALA A 96 -5.87 8.09 -9.09
CA ALA A 96 -6.50 9.40 -8.91
C ALA A 96 -7.91 9.31 -9.43
N GLU A 97 -8.87 9.82 -8.69
CA GLU A 97 -10.27 9.73 -9.06
C GLU A 97 -10.92 11.08 -8.97
N GLU A 98 -11.63 11.47 -10.04
CA GLU A 98 -12.41 12.70 -10.04
C GLU A 98 -13.68 12.49 -9.23
N VAL A 99 -13.88 13.35 -8.26
CA VAL A 99 -15.03 13.21 -7.36
C VAL A 99 -16.36 13.32 -8.12
N ALA A 100 -16.42 14.25 -9.07
CA ALA A 100 -17.68 14.53 -9.76
C ALA A 100 -18.07 13.43 -10.75
N THR A 101 -17.11 12.78 -11.38
CA THR A 101 -17.40 11.85 -12.48
C THR A 101 -17.06 10.41 -12.17
N GLY A 102 -16.22 10.19 -11.17
CA GLY A 102 -15.72 8.84 -10.88
C GLY A 102 -14.64 8.37 -11.84
N GLU A 103 -14.20 9.24 -12.75
CA GLU A 103 -13.17 8.88 -13.71
C GLU A 103 -11.85 8.65 -12.98
N ARG A 104 -11.16 7.56 -13.30
CA ARG A 104 -9.96 7.12 -12.58
C ARG A 104 -8.78 7.00 -13.51
N GLN A 105 -7.62 7.23 -12.94
CA GLN A 105 -6.36 7.15 -13.68
C GLN A 105 -5.29 6.61 -12.75
N LEU A 106 -4.50 5.65 -13.23
CA LEU A 106 -3.39 5.13 -12.42
C LEU A 106 -2.34 6.22 -12.29
N ALA A 107 -2.10 6.62 -11.05
CA ALA A 107 -1.20 7.73 -10.77
C ALA A 107 0.18 7.27 -10.34
N THR A 108 0.26 6.22 -9.53
CA THR A 108 1.53 5.72 -8.99
C THR A 108 1.42 4.23 -8.79
N SER A 109 2.51 3.51 -9.00
CA SER A 109 2.57 2.09 -8.70
C SER A 109 3.91 1.78 -8.06
N GLY A 110 3.95 0.73 -7.26
CA GLY A 110 5.19 0.33 -6.62
C GLY A 110 5.05 -1.00 -5.91
N SER A 111 6.17 -1.50 -5.42
CA SER A 111 6.23 -2.75 -4.70
C SER A 111 6.93 -2.50 -3.37
N PHE A 112 6.42 -3.13 -2.31
CA PHE A 112 6.92 -2.93 -0.96
C PHE A 112 7.16 -4.29 -0.31
N VAL A 113 8.27 -4.40 0.41
CA VAL A 113 8.60 -5.63 1.11
C VAL A 113 8.50 -5.38 2.61
N PHE A 114 7.78 -6.26 3.28
CA PHE A 114 7.57 -6.20 4.72
C PHE A 114 8.13 -7.47 5.34
N VAL A 115 8.71 -7.33 6.52
CA VAL A 115 9.28 -8.47 7.23
C VAL A 115 8.58 -8.61 8.57
N ALA A 116 8.25 -9.86 8.90
CA ALA A 116 7.68 -10.18 10.20
C ALA A 116 8.76 -10.17 11.26
N ILE A 117 8.50 -9.50 12.37
CA ILE A 117 9.48 -9.42 13.47
C ILE A 117 8.88 -9.93 14.76
N ASP A 118 9.75 -10.44 15.63
CA ASP A 118 9.36 -10.89 16.96
C ASP A 118 9.44 -9.71 17.95
N ASP A 119 9.23 -10.01 19.22
CA ASP A 119 9.22 -8.99 20.27
C ASP A 119 10.56 -8.27 20.42
N GLU A 120 11.64 -8.89 19.93
CA GLU A 120 12.96 -8.30 20.00
C GLU A 120 13.38 -7.63 18.70
N GLY A 121 12.44 -7.53 17.73
CA GLY A 121 12.71 -6.87 16.47
C GLY A 121 13.45 -7.72 15.46
N ARG A 122 13.55 -9.02 15.68
CA ARG A 122 14.25 -9.91 14.75
C ARG A 122 13.28 -10.56 13.78
N PRO A 123 13.72 -10.84 12.55
CA PRO A 123 12.86 -11.54 11.61
C PRO A 123 12.36 -12.87 12.20
N THR A 124 11.08 -13.16 11.98
CA THR A 124 10.47 -14.37 12.50
C THR A 124 9.62 -15.01 11.40
N PRO A 125 9.52 -16.34 11.39
CA PRO A 125 8.71 -17.00 10.36
C PRO A 125 7.26 -16.57 10.41
N ILE A 126 6.70 -16.40 9.22
CA ILE A 126 5.32 -15.96 9.07
C ILE A 126 4.38 -17.08 9.43
N GLU A 127 4.68 -18.27 8.91
CA GLU A 127 3.84 -19.41 9.18
C GLU A 127 4.13 -19.96 10.56
N ALA A 128 3.11 -20.02 11.37
CA ALA A 128 3.26 -20.64 12.68
C ALA A 128 3.35 -22.14 12.48
N PRO A 129 4.24 -22.79 13.23
CA PRO A 129 4.37 -24.25 13.16
C PRO A 129 3.10 -24.95 13.58
#